data_ba81091b89ecceeb2f3a7726ca3b6a42
#
_entry.id   ba81091b89ecceeb2f3a7726ca3b6a42
#
_cell.length_a   1.000
_cell.length_b   1.000
_cell.length_c   1.000
_cell.angle_alpha   90.00
_cell.angle_beta   90.00
_cell.angle_gamma   90.00
#
_symmetry.space_group_name_H-M   'P 1'
#
loop_
_entity.id
_entity.type
_entity.pdbx_description
1 polymer ?
#
loop_
_entity_poly.entity_id
_entity_poly.type
_entity_poly.pdbx_seq_one_letter_code
_entity_poly.pdbx_strand_id
1 'polypeptide(L)'
;MTLKDLEAFDPVTIQCHDNPDADALGAGFGLYAYFKSLGRQTRLIYSGRNPIQKSNLKIMIDELHIPVEYVRPDEEQPLFIKGLLVTVDCQYGAGNVTKIAADTVAIVDHHQVEIDGVPLSLIVPALGSCCTLVWKLLRDEKFDIKTEPGLETALYYGLYTDTNQLSEIRNPLDMDMRDDLAFDAGLINYFKNSNLSLKELEIAGVALIRYSFNEDYNFAVIKAQPCDPNILGLISDFLLQVDVITSCLVFNENADGYKFSVRSCIREVNASELASYLCEGIGSGGGHYEKAGGFVSKKLYEKHYPTLHPEAYFNNRMNQYFDSFDLIYAADYDIDTSDMKKYSKKKIPIGFVKADEVLPAGTPITIRTLEGDVDMTIEDDLYIMIGIKGEVYPNRRAKFEKSYQVLPDKYVFETLSLIHI
;
A
#
# COMPACT_ATOMS: atom_id res chain seq x y z
N MET A 1 8.89 -5.48 15.53
CA MET A 1 9.29 -4.14 16.00
C MET A 1 8.04 -3.40 16.47
N THR A 2 8.15 -2.67 17.57
CA THR A 2 7.13 -1.76 18.13
C THR A 2 7.72 -0.36 18.24
N LEU A 3 6.91 0.68 18.53
CA LEU A 3 7.45 2.02 18.76
C LEU A 3 8.33 2.07 20.03
N LYS A 4 8.06 1.23 21.02
CA LYS A 4 8.92 1.12 22.23
C LYS A 4 10.36 0.75 21.94
N ASP A 5 10.58 -0.08 20.92
CA ASP A 5 11.93 -0.46 20.51
C ASP A 5 12.72 0.75 19.97
N LEU A 6 12.01 1.82 19.56
CA LEU A 6 12.57 3.03 18.98
C LEU A 6 12.67 4.20 19.97
N GLU A 7 11.99 4.16 21.11
CA GLU A 7 11.94 5.26 22.09
C GLU A 7 13.31 5.61 22.72
N ALA A 8 14.25 4.67 22.73
CA ALA A 8 15.58 4.89 23.32
C ALA A 8 16.46 5.85 22.50
N PHE A 9 16.08 6.12 21.25
CA PHE A 9 16.90 6.94 20.34
C PHE A 9 16.56 8.43 20.46
N ASP A 10 17.61 9.27 20.38
CA ASP A 10 17.54 10.72 20.32
C ASP A 10 18.85 11.24 19.70
N PRO A 11 18.86 11.96 18.59
CA PRO A 11 17.70 12.40 17.78
C PRO A 11 17.06 11.30 16.92
N VAL A 12 15.83 11.58 16.42
CA VAL A 12 15.09 10.74 15.50
C VAL A 12 14.77 11.52 14.21
N THR A 13 15.13 10.97 13.09
CA THR A 13 14.75 11.52 11.76
C THR A 13 13.83 10.53 11.06
N ILE A 14 12.68 11.00 10.59
CA ILE A 14 11.72 10.23 9.79
C ILE A 14 11.91 10.65 8.34
N GLN A 15 12.10 9.68 7.43
CA GLN A 15 12.31 9.92 6.01
C GLN A 15 11.21 9.25 5.18
N CYS A 16 10.45 10.06 4.45
CA CYS A 16 9.55 9.59 3.40
C CYS A 16 10.33 9.19 2.13
N HIS A 17 9.68 8.49 1.21
CA HIS A 17 10.28 8.24 -0.11
C HIS A 17 10.51 9.54 -0.91
N ASP A 18 11.29 9.46 -2.00
CA ASP A 18 11.80 10.65 -2.73
C ASP A 18 10.74 11.46 -3.46
N ASN A 19 9.57 10.90 -3.69
CA ASN A 19 8.43 11.60 -4.29
C ASN A 19 7.18 11.36 -3.43
N PRO A 20 7.18 11.90 -2.17
CA PRO A 20 6.16 11.54 -1.19
C PRO A 20 4.76 11.85 -1.69
N ASP A 21 3.85 10.95 -1.36
CA ASP A 21 2.43 11.13 -1.53
C ASP A 21 1.74 11.44 -0.20
N ALA A 22 0.42 11.35 -0.17
CA ALA A 22 -0.32 11.67 1.05
C ALA A 22 -0.17 10.60 2.13
N ASP A 23 0.07 9.34 1.75
CA ASP A 23 0.28 8.26 2.70
C ASP A 23 1.64 8.41 3.41
N ALA A 24 2.72 8.61 2.65
CA ALA A 24 4.04 8.88 3.20
C ALA A 24 4.06 10.10 4.13
N LEU A 25 3.37 11.20 3.72
CA LEU A 25 3.29 12.42 4.53
C LEU A 25 2.47 12.23 5.80
N GLY A 26 1.32 11.57 5.72
CA GLY A 26 0.45 11.29 6.86
C GLY A 26 1.09 10.35 7.88
N ALA A 27 1.65 9.24 7.40
CA ALA A 27 2.37 8.28 8.23
C ALA A 27 3.61 8.90 8.88
N GLY A 28 4.39 9.66 8.10
CA GLY A 28 5.55 10.40 8.62
C GLY A 28 5.17 11.43 9.68
N PHE A 29 4.07 12.15 9.49
CA PHE A 29 3.55 13.10 10.48
C PHE A 29 3.12 12.42 11.77
N GLY A 30 2.49 11.24 11.69
CA GLY A 30 2.14 10.45 12.87
C GLY A 30 3.35 10.05 13.71
N LEU A 31 4.40 9.53 13.08
CA LEU A 31 5.64 9.18 13.76
C LEU A 31 6.34 10.42 14.33
N TYR A 32 6.36 11.53 13.59
CA TYR A 32 6.91 12.81 14.05
C TYR A 32 6.20 13.29 15.32
N ALA A 33 4.87 13.31 15.33
CA ALA A 33 4.07 13.73 16.48
C ALA A 33 4.34 12.87 17.71
N TYR A 34 4.46 11.55 17.52
CA TYR A 34 4.78 10.62 18.59
C TYR A 34 6.14 10.92 19.25
N PHE A 35 7.22 10.94 18.48
CA PHE A 35 8.56 11.18 19.04
C PHE A 35 8.70 12.59 19.64
N LYS A 36 8.07 13.58 19.03
CA LYS A 36 8.00 14.94 19.57
C LYS A 36 7.31 14.96 20.95
N SER A 37 6.22 14.19 21.14
CA SER A 37 5.53 14.10 22.43
C SER A 37 6.38 13.50 23.54
N LEU A 38 7.35 12.65 23.18
CA LEU A 38 8.36 12.10 24.11
C LEU A 38 9.53 13.07 24.38
N GLY A 39 9.49 14.28 23.80
CA GLY A 39 10.56 15.29 23.94
C GLY A 39 11.82 14.97 23.14
N ARG A 40 11.75 14.12 22.12
CA ARG A 40 12.88 13.80 21.25
C ARG A 40 13.13 14.91 20.23
N GLN A 41 14.40 15.10 19.88
CA GLN A 41 14.77 15.96 18.74
C GLN A 41 14.34 15.24 17.45
N THR A 42 13.22 15.67 16.88
CA THR A 42 12.55 14.96 15.79
C THR A 42 12.54 15.79 14.51
N ARG A 43 12.85 15.19 13.38
CA ARG A 43 12.73 15.77 12.04
C ARG A 43 11.91 14.85 11.14
N LEU A 44 11.11 15.44 10.26
CA LEU A 44 10.44 14.76 9.16
C LEU A 44 11.02 15.29 7.85
N ILE A 45 11.62 14.42 7.04
CA ILE A 45 12.31 14.80 5.82
C ILE A 45 11.88 13.96 4.62
N TYR A 46 12.09 14.48 3.44
CA TYR A 46 12.17 13.71 2.20
C TYR A 46 13.32 14.23 1.33
N SER A 47 13.74 13.43 0.34
CA SER A 47 14.85 13.78 -0.54
C SER A 47 14.41 13.63 -2.01
N GLY A 48 15.31 13.32 -2.91
CA GLY A 48 15.02 13.11 -4.32
C GLY A 48 15.38 14.29 -5.21
N ARG A 49 15.09 14.18 -6.51
CA ARG A 49 15.53 15.15 -7.52
C ARG A 49 14.83 16.51 -7.42
N ASN A 50 13.58 16.52 -7.00
CA ASN A 50 12.74 17.72 -6.97
C ASN A 50 11.92 17.80 -5.68
N PRO A 51 11.68 19.00 -5.15
CA PRO A 51 10.69 19.18 -4.09
C PRO A 51 9.28 18.84 -4.60
N ILE A 52 8.36 18.55 -3.66
CA ILE A 52 6.95 18.28 -3.95
C ILE A 52 6.36 19.35 -4.87
N GLN A 53 5.79 18.91 -5.99
CA GLN A 53 5.17 19.80 -7.00
C GLN A 53 3.65 19.74 -6.97
N LYS A 54 3.05 18.62 -6.58
CA LYS A 54 1.60 18.41 -6.57
C LYS A 54 0.88 19.44 -5.69
N SER A 55 -0.15 20.09 -6.24
CA SER A 55 -0.90 21.14 -5.57
C SER A 55 -1.60 20.63 -4.31
N ASN A 56 -2.28 19.49 -4.38
CA ASN A 56 -2.99 18.91 -3.25
C ASN A 56 -2.06 18.58 -2.07
N LEU A 57 -0.84 18.13 -2.35
CA LEU A 57 0.14 17.80 -1.30
C LEU A 57 0.71 19.07 -0.65
N LYS A 58 0.97 20.13 -1.44
CA LYS A 58 1.37 21.43 -0.91
C LYS A 58 0.29 21.99 0.01
N ILE A 59 -0.97 21.96 -0.45
CA ILE A 59 -2.11 22.40 0.33
C ILE A 59 -2.25 21.54 1.61
N MET A 60 -2.12 20.22 1.52
CA MET A 60 -2.14 19.33 2.67
C MET A 60 -1.05 19.72 3.71
N ILE A 61 0.17 19.95 3.26
CA ILE A 61 1.29 20.37 4.12
C ILE A 61 0.98 21.70 4.81
N ASP A 62 0.50 22.68 4.06
CA ASP A 62 0.22 24.01 4.55
C ASP A 62 -0.97 24.04 5.52
N GLU A 63 -2.11 23.43 5.15
CA GLU A 63 -3.33 23.43 5.95
C GLU A 63 -3.23 22.59 7.22
N LEU A 64 -2.51 21.45 7.16
CA LEU A 64 -2.31 20.58 8.31
C LEU A 64 -1.01 20.86 9.06
N HIS A 65 -0.25 21.88 8.64
CA HIS A 65 1.03 22.29 9.24
C HIS A 65 2.05 21.15 9.40
N ILE A 66 2.12 20.26 8.39
CA ILE A 66 3.03 19.11 8.41
C ILE A 66 4.49 19.62 8.33
N PRO A 67 5.33 19.35 9.33
CA PRO A 67 6.68 19.92 9.42
C PRO A 67 7.70 19.17 8.56
N VAL A 68 7.35 18.87 7.30
CA VAL A 68 8.21 18.14 6.38
C VAL A 68 9.23 19.05 5.71
N GLU A 69 10.48 18.63 5.69
CA GLU A 69 11.61 19.34 5.11
C GLU A 69 12.12 18.63 3.84
N TYR A 70 12.28 19.37 2.75
CA TYR A 70 13.00 18.86 1.58
C TYR A 70 14.51 18.95 1.80
N VAL A 71 15.20 17.83 1.70
CA VAL A 71 16.65 17.73 1.80
C VAL A 71 17.20 17.34 0.42
N ARG A 72 17.83 18.31 -0.24
CA ARG A 72 18.44 18.07 -1.56
C ARG A 72 19.60 17.09 -1.43
N PRO A 73 19.63 16.03 -2.26
CA PRO A 73 20.80 15.16 -2.34
C PRO A 73 22.03 15.94 -2.79
N ASP A 74 23.13 15.78 -2.06
CA ASP A 74 24.42 16.36 -2.40
C ASP A 74 25.46 15.23 -2.44
N GLU A 75 25.99 14.94 -3.63
CA GLU A 75 26.98 13.87 -3.84
C GLU A 75 28.35 14.24 -3.29
N GLU A 76 28.67 15.55 -3.21
CA GLU A 76 29.95 16.03 -2.68
C GLU A 76 29.98 16.09 -1.16
N GLN A 77 28.80 16.31 -0.53
CA GLN A 77 28.64 16.35 0.91
C GLN A 77 27.43 15.51 1.34
N PRO A 78 27.57 14.18 1.34
CA PRO A 78 26.45 13.29 1.70
C PRO A 78 26.00 13.53 3.13
N LEU A 79 24.70 13.68 3.31
CA LEU A 79 24.08 13.82 4.63
C LEU A 79 24.29 12.55 5.46
N PHE A 80 24.65 12.73 6.73
CA PHE A 80 24.69 11.67 7.72
C PHE A 80 23.70 11.97 8.85
N ILE A 81 22.84 11.04 9.18
CA ILE A 81 21.85 11.16 10.26
C ILE A 81 22.43 10.55 11.53
N LYS A 82 22.57 11.39 12.57
CA LYS A 82 22.88 10.92 13.91
C LYS A 82 21.63 10.30 14.55
N GLY A 83 21.83 9.28 15.39
CA GLY A 83 20.77 8.59 16.09
C GLY A 83 19.99 7.66 15.18
N LEU A 84 18.67 7.81 15.15
CA LEU A 84 17.78 6.92 14.40
C LEU A 84 17.26 7.59 13.13
N LEU A 85 17.35 6.85 12.01
CA LEU A 85 16.64 7.13 10.77
C LEU A 85 15.51 6.11 10.60
N VAL A 86 14.26 6.57 10.57
CA VAL A 86 13.09 5.73 10.28
C VAL A 86 12.65 6.03 8.86
N THR A 87 12.76 5.09 7.93
CA THR A 87 12.09 5.21 6.63
C THR A 87 10.63 4.81 6.77
N VAL A 88 9.74 5.62 6.23
CA VAL A 88 8.30 5.43 6.32
C VAL A 88 7.70 5.41 4.93
N ASP A 89 6.80 4.44 4.69
CA ASP A 89 6.17 4.17 3.40
C ASP A 89 7.19 3.86 2.28
N CYS A 90 8.32 3.35 2.69
CA CYS A 90 9.39 2.86 1.82
C CYS A 90 10.42 2.06 2.62
N GLN A 91 11.23 1.27 1.90
CA GLN A 91 12.25 0.44 2.53
C GLN A 91 13.63 1.04 2.28
N TYR A 92 14.43 1.15 3.33
CA TYR A 92 15.76 1.74 3.30
C TYR A 92 16.68 1.09 2.27
N GLY A 93 17.00 1.83 1.21
CA GLY A 93 17.83 1.35 0.09
C GLY A 93 17.05 0.79 -1.09
N ALA A 94 15.71 0.80 -1.04
CA ALA A 94 14.86 0.56 -2.21
C ALA A 94 15.02 1.67 -3.27
N GLY A 95 14.57 1.41 -4.50
CA GLY A 95 14.78 2.30 -5.63
C GLY A 95 13.99 3.61 -5.60
N ASN A 96 13.07 3.77 -4.65
CA ASN A 96 12.20 4.96 -4.48
C ASN A 96 12.61 5.88 -3.32
N VAL A 97 13.70 5.59 -2.62
CA VAL A 97 14.19 6.39 -1.50
C VAL A 97 15.69 6.65 -1.59
N THR A 98 16.09 7.90 -1.43
CA THR A 98 17.50 8.28 -1.34
C THR A 98 18.11 7.67 -0.08
N LYS A 99 19.12 6.83 -0.25
CA LYS A 99 19.81 6.15 0.86
C LYS A 99 20.70 7.12 1.60
N ILE A 100 20.26 7.59 2.77
CA ILE A 100 21.02 8.48 3.66
C ILE A 100 21.69 7.63 4.74
N ALA A 101 22.99 7.77 4.94
CA ALA A 101 23.72 7.05 5.99
C ALA A 101 23.27 7.50 7.38
N ALA A 102 23.13 6.56 8.32
CA ALA A 102 22.69 6.84 9.69
C ALA A 102 23.38 5.90 10.70
N ASP A 103 23.38 6.28 11.99
CA ASP A 103 23.88 5.40 13.06
C ASP A 103 23.03 4.14 13.18
N THR A 104 21.71 4.30 13.15
CA THR A 104 20.73 3.20 13.21
C THR A 104 19.60 3.46 12.22
N VAL A 105 19.08 2.41 11.60
CA VAL A 105 17.99 2.49 10.63
C VAL A 105 16.83 1.61 11.09
N ALA A 106 15.62 2.14 10.94
CA ALA A 106 14.36 1.40 11.08
C ALA A 106 13.50 1.57 9.82
N ILE A 107 12.61 0.60 9.58
CA ILE A 107 11.67 0.60 8.45
C ILE A 107 10.25 0.43 8.98
N VAL A 108 9.33 1.30 8.55
CA VAL A 108 7.88 1.17 8.75
C VAL A 108 7.22 1.28 7.38
N ASP A 109 6.68 0.16 6.85
CA ASP A 109 6.21 0.12 5.47
C ASP A 109 5.06 -0.89 5.29
N HIS A 110 4.23 -0.69 4.27
CA HIS A 110 3.16 -1.60 3.90
C HIS A 110 3.30 -2.22 2.50
N HIS A 111 4.36 -1.92 1.78
CA HIS A 111 4.65 -2.52 0.48
C HIS A 111 5.18 -3.96 0.60
N GLN A 112 5.28 -4.68 -0.53
CA GLN A 112 5.92 -5.98 -0.55
C GLN A 112 7.37 -5.88 -0.08
N VAL A 113 7.84 -6.92 0.63
CA VAL A 113 9.22 -6.93 1.16
C VAL A 113 10.22 -6.98 0.01
N GLU A 114 11.02 -5.93 -0.11
CA GLU A 114 12.10 -5.81 -1.10
C GLU A 114 13.49 -5.83 -0.43
N ILE A 115 13.58 -5.35 0.80
CA ILE A 115 14.85 -5.18 1.51
C ILE A 115 14.88 -6.07 2.76
N ASP A 116 15.87 -6.94 2.82
CA ASP A 116 16.18 -7.78 3.96
C ASP A 116 17.36 -7.23 4.77
N GLY A 117 17.46 -7.65 6.04
CA GLY A 117 18.66 -7.41 6.85
C GLY A 117 18.67 -6.11 7.65
N VAL A 118 17.57 -5.34 7.70
CA VAL A 118 17.41 -4.23 8.66
C VAL A 118 16.70 -4.77 9.90
N PRO A 119 17.39 -4.86 11.07
CA PRO A 119 16.82 -5.51 12.26
C PRO A 119 15.56 -4.85 12.81
N LEU A 120 15.47 -3.52 12.70
CA LEU A 120 14.34 -2.73 13.15
C LEU A 120 13.38 -2.48 11.98
N SER A 121 12.75 -3.54 11.47
CA SER A 121 11.78 -3.45 10.37
C SER A 121 10.40 -3.92 10.82
N LEU A 122 9.38 -3.18 10.38
CA LEU A 122 7.99 -3.58 10.43
C LEU A 122 7.36 -3.31 9.07
N ILE A 123 7.17 -4.38 8.31
CA ILE A 123 6.60 -4.32 6.95
C ILE A 123 5.35 -5.20 6.94
N VAL A 124 4.19 -4.62 6.60
CA VAL A 124 2.89 -5.29 6.66
C VAL A 124 2.14 -5.16 5.32
N PRO A 125 2.45 -5.98 4.32
CA PRO A 125 1.90 -5.86 2.96
C PRO A 125 0.39 -6.08 2.82
N ALA A 126 -0.28 -6.51 3.88
CA ALA A 126 -1.72 -6.74 3.87
C ALA A 126 -2.55 -5.47 4.14
N LEU A 127 -1.92 -4.37 4.55
CA LEU A 127 -2.60 -3.10 4.82
C LEU A 127 -2.76 -2.27 3.56
N GLY A 128 -3.83 -1.52 3.50
CA GLY A 128 -4.13 -0.61 2.41
C GLY A 128 -3.29 0.67 2.42
N SER A 129 -2.67 1.03 3.56
CA SER A 129 -1.80 2.20 3.67
C SER A 129 -0.79 2.09 4.82
N CYS A 130 0.31 2.81 4.71
CA CYS A 130 1.28 2.98 5.80
C CYS A 130 0.68 3.83 6.94
N CYS A 131 -0.25 4.74 6.63
CA CYS A 131 -1.03 5.47 7.64
C CYS A 131 -1.79 4.53 8.57
N THR A 132 -2.37 3.44 8.07
CA THR A 132 -3.03 2.42 8.90
C THR A 132 -2.04 1.75 9.84
N LEU A 133 -0.86 1.40 9.35
CA LEU A 133 0.18 0.81 10.18
C LEU A 133 0.63 1.75 11.29
N VAL A 134 0.89 3.02 10.96
CA VAL A 134 1.29 4.03 11.93
C VAL A 134 0.17 4.31 12.92
N TRP A 135 -1.09 4.46 12.48
CA TRP A 135 -2.22 4.61 13.39
C TRP A 135 -2.32 3.46 14.40
N LYS A 136 -2.16 2.21 13.94
CA LYS A 136 -2.12 1.03 14.82
C LYS A 136 -0.99 1.14 15.85
N LEU A 137 0.22 1.48 15.41
CA LEU A 137 1.37 1.65 16.30
C LEU A 137 1.14 2.73 17.37
N LEU A 138 0.57 3.87 16.98
CA LEU A 138 0.22 4.97 17.90
C LEU A 138 -0.84 4.53 18.91
N ARG A 139 -1.84 3.81 18.48
CA ARG A 139 -2.91 3.26 19.30
C ARG A 139 -2.39 2.22 20.31
N ASP A 140 -1.51 1.32 19.87
CA ASP A 140 -0.89 0.31 20.74
C ASP A 140 -0.11 0.95 21.89
N GLU A 141 0.54 2.11 21.63
CA GLU A 141 1.23 2.92 22.65
C GLU A 141 0.30 3.91 23.38
N LYS A 142 -1.00 3.88 23.11
CA LYS A 142 -2.02 4.78 23.71
C LYS A 142 -1.71 6.26 23.50
N PHE A 143 -1.08 6.59 22.38
CA PHE A 143 -0.85 7.97 22.00
C PHE A 143 -2.17 8.61 21.56
N ASP A 144 -2.51 9.74 22.17
CA ASP A 144 -3.71 10.48 21.81
C ASP A 144 -3.44 11.32 20.55
N ILE A 145 -3.86 10.80 19.40
CA ILE A 145 -3.66 11.44 18.09
C ILE A 145 -4.34 12.82 17.96
N LYS A 146 -5.35 13.10 18.80
CA LYS A 146 -6.05 14.40 18.83
C LYS A 146 -5.21 15.53 19.42
N THR A 147 -4.11 15.19 20.08
CA THR A 147 -3.19 16.20 20.65
C THR A 147 -2.35 16.92 19.59
N GLU A 148 -2.19 16.33 18.40
CA GLU A 148 -1.52 17.00 17.28
C GLU A 148 -2.58 17.42 16.24
N PRO A 149 -2.82 18.74 16.07
CA PRO A 149 -3.83 19.23 15.15
C PRO A 149 -3.60 18.79 13.72
N GLY A 150 -4.65 18.35 13.05
CA GLY A 150 -4.59 17.89 11.65
C GLY A 150 -4.11 16.46 11.44
N LEU A 151 -3.58 15.78 12.47
CA LEU A 151 -3.05 14.43 12.34
C LEU A 151 -4.13 13.41 11.92
N GLU A 152 -5.33 13.46 12.52
CA GLU A 152 -6.43 12.56 12.14
C GLU A 152 -6.79 12.72 10.65
N THR A 153 -6.85 13.97 10.16
CA THR A 153 -7.14 14.27 8.74
C THR A 153 -5.99 13.81 7.83
N ALA A 154 -4.74 13.97 8.26
CA ALA A 154 -3.58 13.52 7.49
C ALA A 154 -3.56 12.00 7.33
N LEU A 155 -3.76 11.25 8.42
CA LEU A 155 -3.81 9.79 8.41
C LEU A 155 -4.98 9.28 7.55
N TYR A 156 -6.16 9.88 7.70
CA TYR A 156 -7.31 9.53 6.87
C TYR A 156 -7.06 9.79 5.38
N TYR A 157 -6.45 10.94 5.04
CA TYR A 157 -6.20 11.27 3.64
C TYR A 157 -5.16 10.36 3.01
N GLY A 158 -4.16 9.89 3.76
CA GLY A 158 -3.23 8.86 3.31
C GLY A 158 -3.95 7.58 2.92
N LEU A 159 -4.75 7.01 3.82
CA LEU A 159 -5.57 5.83 3.52
C LEU A 159 -6.51 6.07 2.32
N TYR A 160 -7.18 7.23 2.28
CA TYR A 160 -8.11 7.59 1.21
C TYR A 160 -7.44 7.58 -0.18
N THR A 161 -6.24 8.13 -0.29
CA THR A 161 -5.54 8.21 -1.58
C THR A 161 -4.95 6.87 -1.99
N ASP A 162 -4.37 6.14 -1.06
CA ASP A 162 -3.66 4.91 -1.37
C ASP A 162 -4.59 3.73 -1.66
N THR A 163 -5.81 3.80 -1.15
CA THR A 163 -6.87 2.82 -1.41
C THR A 163 -7.90 3.26 -2.46
N ASN A 164 -7.51 4.13 -3.38
CA ASN A 164 -8.38 4.64 -4.44
C ASN A 164 -9.74 5.13 -3.92
N GLN A 165 -9.69 6.15 -3.06
CA GLN A 165 -10.90 6.73 -2.42
C GLN A 165 -11.68 5.69 -1.61
N LEU A 166 -10.97 4.80 -0.89
CA LEU A 166 -11.49 3.72 -0.05
C LEU A 166 -12.13 2.55 -0.80
N SER A 167 -12.12 2.54 -2.14
CA SER A 167 -12.69 1.45 -2.94
C SER A 167 -11.86 0.16 -2.89
N GLU A 168 -10.58 0.24 -2.53
CA GLU A 168 -9.64 -0.88 -2.49
C GLU A 168 -9.33 -1.35 -1.06
N ILE A 169 -10.07 -0.90 -0.06
CA ILE A 169 -9.93 -1.38 1.33
C ILE A 169 -10.30 -2.86 1.39
N ARG A 170 -9.39 -3.67 1.92
CA ARG A 170 -9.56 -5.13 2.08
C ARG A 170 -9.21 -5.64 3.46
N ASN A 171 -8.44 -4.87 4.23
CA ASN A 171 -8.02 -5.26 5.56
C ASN A 171 -8.95 -4.65 6.61
N PRO A 172 -9.46 -5.44 7.57
CA PRO A 172 -10.30 -4.92 8.65
C PRO A 172 -9.68 -3.76 9.41
N LEU A 173 -8.36 -3.73 9.57
CA LEU A 173 -7.67 -2.66 10.29
C LEU A 173 -7.75 -1.30 9.56
N ASP A 174 -7.77 -1.31 8.20
CA ASP A 174 -7.99 -0.09 7.42
C ASP A 174 -9.40 0.48 7.65
N MET A 175 -10.39 -0.42 7.76
CA MET A 175 -11.77 -0.03 8.08
C MET A 175 -11.87 0.52 9.51
N ASP A 176 -11.17 -0.11 10.46
CA ASP A 176 -11.15 0.36 11.84
C ASP A 176 -10.54 1.77 11.95
N MET A 177 -9.42 2.02 11.29
CA MET A 177 -8.82 3.36 11.24
C MET A 177 -9.76 4.38 10.59
N ARG A 178 -10.37 4.04 9.45
CA ARG A 178 -11.35 4.90 8.77
C ARG A 178 -12.48 5.34 9.69
N ASP A 179 -13.00 4.38 10.48
CA ASP A 179 -14.17 4.60 11.32
C ASP A 179 -13.83 5.28 12.68
N ASP A 180 -12.57 5.15 13.14
CA ASP A 180 -12.09 5.75 14.39
C ASP A 180 -11.69 7.23 14.25
N LEU A 181 -11.25 7.65 13.05
CA LEU A 181 -10.72 8.99 12.85
C LEU A 181 -11.80 10.06 12.64
N ALA A 182 -11.70 11.14 13.42
CA ALA A 182 -12.52 12.34 13.25
C ALA A 182 -11.84 13.36 12.30
N PHE A 183 -11.89 13.08 11.00
CA PHE A 183 -11.25 13.91 9.98
C PHE A 183 -12.09 15.10 9.52
N ASP A 184 -11.45 16.14 8.97
CA ASP A 184 -12.12 17.27 8.34
C ASP A 184 -12.53 16.96 6.89
N ALA A 185 -13.80 16.65 6.67
CA ALA A 185 -14.35 16.36 5.35
C ALA A 185 -14.24 17.52 4.37
N GLY A 186 -14.21 18.77 4.85
CA GLY A 186 -14.00 19.94 4.02
C GLY A 186 -12.59 19.98 3.45
N LEU A 187 -11.58 19.72 4.27
CA LEU A 187 -10.19 19.61 3.83
C LEU A 187 -9.97 18.44 2.88
N ILE A 188 -10.55 17.27 3.15
CA ILE A 188 -10.48 16.12 2.24
C ILE A 188 -11.03 16.49 0.85
N ASN A 189 -12.18 17.13 0.79
CA ASN A 189 -12.75 17.62 -0.48
C ASN A 189 -11.86 18.66 -1.15
N TYR A 190 -11.25 19.56 -0.39
CA TYR A 190 -10.34 20.57 -0.92
C TYR A 190 -9.09 19.91 -1.52
N PHE A 191 -8.46 18.97 -0.83
CA PHE A 191 -7.31 18.24 -1.36
C PHE A 191 -7.66 17.45 -2.62
N LYS A 192 -8.78 16.72 -2.61
CA LYS A 192 -9.29 15.96 -3.76
C LYS A 192 -9.49 16.84 -4.99
N ASN A 193 -10.10 18.02 -4.83
CA ASN A 193 -10.40 18.94 -5.92
C ASN A 193 -9.18 19.76 -6.37
N SER A 194 -8.06 19.68 -5.66
CA SER A 194 -6.80 20.35 -6.00
C SER A 194 -5.72 19.38 -6.52
N ASN A 195 -6.12 18.15 -6.87
CA ASN A 195 -5.18 17.07 -7.28
C ASN A 195 -4.56 17.31 -8.66
N LEU A 196 -5.15 18.15 -9.51
CA LEU A 196 -4.74 18.40 -10.88
C LEU A 196 -4.56 19.88 -11.18
N SER A 197 -3.45 20.23 -11.81
CA SER A 197 -3.27 21.51 -12.49
C SER A 197 -3.81 21.47 -13.92
N LEU A 198 -4.08 22.64 -14.51
CA LEU A 198 -4.49 22.73 -15.91
C LEU A 198 -3.46 22.13 -16.86
N LYS A 199 -2.16 22.29 -16.56
CA LYS A 199 -1.07 21.71 -17.37
C LYS A 199 -1.08 20.17 -17.33
N GLU A 200 -1.33 19.59 -16.18
CA GLU A 200 -1.45 18.12 -16.03
C GLU A 200 -2.68 17.60 -16.79
N LEU A 201 -3.80 18.33 -16.72
CA LEU A 201 -5.00 18.01 -17.49
C LEU A 201 -4.75 18.04 -19.01
N GLU A 202 -4.03 19.04 -19.51
CA GLU A 202 -3.64 19.15 -20.93
C GLU A 202 -2.76 17.95 -21.36
N ILE A 203 -1.76 17.57 -20.53
CA ILE A 203 -0.90 16.42 -20.82
C ILE A 203 -1.72 15.13 -20.87
N ALA A 204 -2.58 14.92 -19.89
CA ALA A 204 -3.47 13.77 -19.85
C ALA A 204 -4.41 13.70 -21.05
N GLY A 205 -5.04 14.81 -21.39
CA GLY A 205 -5.93 14.90 -22.57
C GLY A 205 -5.23 14.55 -23.87
N VAL A 206 -4.02 15.08 -24.12
CA VAL A 206 -3.23 14.72 -25.32
C VAL A 206 -2.80 13.26 -25.32
N ALA A 207 -2.46 12.70 -24.17
CA ALA A 207 -2.09 11.29 -24.07
C ALA A 207 -3.28 10.37 -24.37
N LEU A 208 -4.44 10.65 -23.78
CA LEU A 208 -5.64 9.82 -23.91
C LEU A 208 -6.14 9.67 -25.36
N ILE A 209 -5.94 10.66 -26.23
CA ILE A 209 -6.31 10.52 -27.65
C ILE A 209 -5.33 9.69 -28.49
N ARG A 210 -4.22 9.22 -27.90
CA ARG A 210 -3.14 8.48 -28.60
C ARG A 210 -2.99 7.05 -28.07
N TYR A 211 -4.08 6.46 -27.59
CA TYR A 211 -4.02 5.10 -27.08
C TYR A 211 -3.88 4.06 -28.19
N SER A 212 -3.18 2.97 -27.88
CA SER A 212 -3.21 1.71 -28.62
C SER A 212 -4.01 0.71 -27.80
N PHE A 213 -5.06 0.14 -28.34
CA PHE A 213 -5.93 -0.83 -27.67
C PHE A 213 -5.81 -2.21 -28.31
N ASN A 214 -5.66 -3.23 -27.49
CA ASN A 214 -5.68 -4.62 -27.91
C ASN A 214 -7.04 -5.24 -27.55
N GLU A 215 -7.79 -5.63 -28.58
CA GLU A 215 -9.15 -6.19 -28.45
C GLU A 215 -9.15 -7.65 -27.94
N ASP A 216 -8.05 -8.40 -28.18
CA ASP A 216 -7.97 -9.81 -27.78
C ASP A 216 -7.80 -9.96 -26.27
N TYR A 217 -7.06 -9.03 -25.62
CA TYR A 217 -6.72 -9.07 -24.22
C TYR A 217 -7.26 -7.88 -23.40
N ASN A 218 -8.02 -6.99 -24.03
CA ASN A 218 -8.63 -5.82 -23.39
C ASN A 218 -7.64 -4.92 -22.63
N PHE A 219 -6.44 -4.73 -23.17
CA PHE A 219 -5.47 -3.81 -22.60
C PHE A 219 -5.20 -2.60 -23.49
N ALA A 220 -4.80 -1.48 -22.86
CA ALA A 220 -4.38 -0.27 -23.57
C ALA A 220 -2.94 0.11 -23.24
N VAL A 221 -2.21 0.65 -24.25
CA VAL A 221 -0.86 1.20 -24.09
C VAL A 221 -0.87 2.65 -24.58
N ILE A 222 -0.31 3.56 -23.78
CA ILE A 222 -0.17 4.98 -24.11
C ILE A 222 1.27 5.44 -23.93
N LYS A 223 1.80 6.18 -24.90
CA LYS A 223 2.98 7.02 -24.74
C LYS A 223 2.56 8.45 -24.42
N ALA A 224 2.80 8.88 -23.18
CA ALA A 224 2.62 10.26 -22.76
C ALA A 224 3.83 11.13 -23.11
N GLN A 225 3.64 12.44 -23.11
CA GLN A 225 4.74 13.40 -23.17
C GLN A 225 5.59 13.29 -21.89
N PRO A 226 6.85 13.75 -21.89
CA PRO A 226 7.63 13.86 -20.66
C PRO A 226 6.87 14.69 -19.60
N CYS A 227 6.60 14.07 -18.46
CA CYS A 227 5.81 14.65 -17.38
C CYS A 227 6.22 14.03 -16.04
N ASP A 228 5.67 14.57 -14.97
CA ASP A 228 5.79 13.99 -13.64
C ASP A 228 5.21 12.55 -13.64
N PRO A 229 5.87 11.58 -12.99
CA PRO A 229 5.39 10.19 -12.94
C PRO A 229 3.97 10.02 -12.41
N ASN A 230 3.50 10.91 -11.53
CA ASN A 230 2.14 10.87 -11.00
C ASN A 230 1.07 11.10 -12.08
N ILE A 231 1.42 11.81 -13.17
CA ILE A 231 0.51 12.02 -14.30
C ILE A 231 0.31 10.73 -15.10
N LEU A 232 1.33 9.86 -15.15
CA LEU A 232 1.19 8.53 -15.78
C LEU A 232 0.16 7.68 -15.02
N GLY A 233 0.20 7.71 -13.67
CA GLY A 233 -0.81 7.06 -12.84
C GLY A 233 -2.22 7.58 -13.10
N LEU A 234 -2.38 8.91 -13.14
CA LEU A 234 -3.66 9.55 -13.44
C LEU A 234 -4.23 9.13 -14.80
N ILE A 235 -3.41 9.13 -15.85
CA ILE A 235 -3.84 8.69 -17.19
C ILE A 235 -4.26 7.22 -17.16
N SER A 236 -3.52 6.39 -16.41
CA SER A 236 -3.87 4.97 -16.21
C SER A 236 -5.21 4.80 -15.49
N ASP A 237 -5.46 5.61 -14.46
CA ASP A 237 -6.72 5.57 -13.71
C ASP A 237 -7.93 6.02 -14.56
N PHE A 238 -7.74 6.95 -15.50
CA PHE A 238 -8.78 7.30 -16.49
C PHE A 238 -9.06 6.17 -17.48
N LEU A 239 -8.01 5.46 -17.93
CA LEU A 239 -8.19 4.34 -18.85
C LEU A 239 -9.02 3.21 -18.26
N LEU A 240 -8.83 2.89 -16.99
CA LEU A 240 -9.59 1.83 -16.30
C LEU A 240 -11.06 2.19 -16.05
N GLN A 241 -11.49 3.43 -16.33
CA GLN A 241 -12.90 3.81 -16.30
C GLN A 241 -13.63 3.46 -17.61
N VAL A 242 -12.90 3.02 -18.63
CA VAL A 242 -13.46 2.55 -19.90
C VAL A 242 -13.84 1.09 -19.75
N ASP A 243 -15.11 0.76 -20.02
CA ASP A 243 -15.75 -0.54 -19.78
C ASP A 243 -15.02 -1.75 -20.41
N VAL A 244 -14.31 -1.55 -21.49
CA VAL A 244 -13.59 -2.62 -22.20
C VAL A 244 -12.10 -2.70 -21.82
N ILE A 245 -11.55 -1.76 -21.05
CA ILE A 245 -10.14 -1.78 -20.69
C ILE A 245 -9.97 -2.40 -19.29
N THR A 246 -9.38 -3.58 -19.25
CA THR A 246 -9.14 -4.32 -18.00
C THR A 246 -7.74 -4.12 -17.44
N SER A 247 -6.79 -3.74 -18.30
CA SER A 247 -5.41 -3.44 -17.91
C SER A 247 -4.85 -2.33 -18.79
N CYS A 248 -3.91 -1.56 -18.27
CA CYS A 248 -3.26 -0.53 -19.07
C CYS A 248 -1.81 -0.28 -18.66
N LEU A 249 -1.05 0.21 -19.61
CA LEU A 249 0.32 0.69 -19.45
C LEU A 249 0.44 2.08 -20.04
N VAL A 250 0.87 3.03 -19.22
CA VAL A 250 1.16 4.40 -19.63
C VAL A 250 2.62 4.70 -19.35
N PHE A 251 3.36 5.14 -20.34
CA PHE A 251 4.78 5.44 -20.18
C PHE A 251 5.19 6.77 -20.80
N ASN A 252 6.28 7.34 -20.31
CA ASN A 252 6.95 8.47 -20.94
C ASN A 252 8.45 8.20 -21.14
N GLU A 253 9.06 9.00 -21.99
CA GLU A 253 10.49 8.96 -22.26
C GLU A 253 11.17 10.15 -21.56
N ASN A 254 12.20 9.86 -20.77
CA ASN A 254 13.07 10.82 -20.11
C ASN A 254 14.52 10.65 -20.61
N ALA A 255 15.42 11.53 -20.21
CA ALA A 255 16.83 11.47 -20.60
C ALA A 255 17.49 10.10 -20.27
N ASP A 256 17.14 9.52 -19.12
CA ASP A 256 17.75 8.31 -18.58
C ASP A 256 17.03 7.01 -19.00
N GLY A 257 15.78 7.11 -19.49
CA GLY A 257 14.98 5.93 -19.84
C GLY A 257 13.49 6.17 -19.92
N TYR A 258 12.74 5.09 -19.72
CA TYR A 258 11.28 5.08 -19.82
C TYR A 258 10.68 4.82 -18.45
N LYS A 259 9.98 5.81 -17.90
CA LYS A 259 9.16 5.64 -16.69
C LYS A 259 7.76 5.20 -17.12
N PHE A 260 7.18 4.25 -16.40
CA PHE A 260 5.84 3.77 -16.72
C PHE A 260 4.98 3.50 -15.48
N SER A 261 3.68 3.50 -15.70
CA SER A 261 2.62 3.11 -14.78
C SER A 261 1.83 1.96 -15.38
N VAL A 262 1.50 0.98 -14.57
CA VAL A 262 0.62 -0.15 -14.90
C VAL A 262 -0.57 -0.14 -13.96
N ARG A 263 -1.75 -0.46 -14.49
CA ARG A 263 -2.97 -0.69 -13.71
C ARG A 263 -3.68 -1.94 -14.21
N SER A 264 -4.37 -2.62 -13.31
CA SER A 264 -5.28 -3.72 -13.63
C SER A 264 -6.49 -3.68 -12.71
N CYS A 265 -7.68 -3.93 -13.26
CA CYS A 265 -8.91 -4.10 -12.49
C CYS A 265 -9.41 -5.55 -12.45
N ILE A 266 -8.64 -6.50 -12.99
CA ILE A 266 -8.99 -7.93 -12.99
C ILE A 266 -8.02 -8.73 -12.12
N ARG A 267 -8.56 -9.77 -11.48
CA ARG A 267 -7.78 -10.62 -10.55
C ARG A 267 -6.72 -11.48 -11.24
N GLU A 268 -6.88 -11.72 -12.52
CA GLU A 268 -6.00 -12.55 -13.33
C GLU A 268 -4.66 -11.86 -13.64
N VAL A 269 -4.61 -10.55 -13.52
CA VAL A 269 -3.43 -9.73 -13.81
C VAL A 269 -2.95 -9.00 -12.56
N ASN A 270 -1.85 -9.47 -11.99
CA ASN A 270 -1.14 -8.78 -10.92
C ASN A 270 -0.27 -7.66 -11.52
N ALA A 271 -0.63 -6.40 -11.28
CA ALA A 271 0.10 -5.25 -11.84
C ALA A 271 1.57 -5.21 -11.40
N SER A 272 1.89 -5.65 -10.16
CA SER A 272 3.27 -5.71 -9.67
C SER A 272 4.12 -6.72 -10.44
N GLU A 273 3.60 -7.92 -10.69
CA GLU A 273 4.28 -8.93 -11.49
C GLU A 273 4.44 -8.48 -12.94
N LEU A 274 3.39 -7.88 -13.52
CA LEU A 274 3.44 -7.33 -14.87
C LEU A 274 4.50 -6.22 -14.96
N ALA A 275 4.57 -5.30 -14.01
CA ALA A 275 5.59 -4.24 -14.00
C ALA A 275 7.00 -4.83 -13.91
N SER A 276 7.23 -5.84 -13.09
CA SER A 276 8.51 -6.54 -12.99
C SER A 276 8.87 -7.23 -14.30
N TYR A 277 7.92 -7.91 -14.92
CA TYR A 277 8.07 -8.57 -16.23
C TYR A 277 8.44 -7.59 -17.35
N LEU A 278 7.80 -6.42 -17.38
CA LEU A 278 8.07 -5.38 -18.39
C LEU A 278 9.49 -4.80 -18.30
N CYS A 279 10.14 -4.87 -17.14
CA CYS A 279 11.49 -4.35 -16.91
C CYS A 279 12.57 -5.43 -16.93
N GLU A 280 12.24 -6.69 -17.08
CA GLU A 280 13.16 -7.82 -16.90
C GLU A 280 14.46 -7.66 -17.69
N GLY A 281 15.60 -7.65 -16.99
CA GLY A 281 16.94 -7.49 -17.57
C GLY A 281 17.33 -6.08 -18.02
N ILE A 282 16.40 -5.11 -18.01
CA ILE A 282 16.64 -3.75 -18.52
C ILE A 282 16.19 -2.63 -17.58
N GLY A 283 15.68 -2.97 -16.40
CA GLY A 283 15.16 -1.97 -15.45
C GLY A 283 14.67 -2.58 -14.16
N SER A 284 13.79 -1.87 -13.48
CA SER A 284 13.13 -2.31 -12.25
C SER A 284 11.66 -1.88 -12.23
N GLY A 285 10.80 -2.72 -11.68
CA GLY A 285 9.36 -2.45 -11.56
C GLY A 285 8.74 -3.26 -10.43
N GLY A 286 7.64 -2.76 -9.89
CA GLY A 286 6.90 -3.35 -8.79
C GLY A 286 5.80 -2.42 -8.29
N GLY A 287 5.13 -2.80 -7.21
CA GLY A 287 4.03 -2.04 -6.60
C GLY A 287 2.98 -2.94 -5.97
N HIS A 288 1.74 -2.48 -5.98
CA HIS A 288 0.58 -3.22 -5.48
C HIS A 288 -0.04 -4.11 -6.55
N TYR A 289 -1.01 -4.93 -6.14
CA TYR A 289 -1.69 -5.87 -7.01
C TYR A 289 -2.41 -5.19 -8.18
N GLU A 290 -3.11 -4.08 -7.91
CA GLU A 290 -3.85 -3.32 -8.93
C GLU A 290 -3.05 -2.17 -9.54
N LYS A 291 -2.01 -1.69 -8.86
CA LYS A 291 -1.25 -0.48 -9.20
C LYS A 291 0.24 -0.75 -9.09
N ALA A 292 0.94 -0.58 -10.16
CA ALA A 292 2.38 -0.73 -10.17
C ALA A 292 3.03 0.26 -11.13
N GLY A 293 4.34 0.34 -11.08
CA GLY A 293 5.11 1.15 -11.98
C GLY A 293 6.54 0.65 -12.11
N GLY A 294 7.30 1.26 -13.00
CA GLY A 294 8.67 0.86 -13.18
C GLY A 294 9.47 1.84 -14.01
N PHE A 295 10.71 1.48 -14.19
CA PHE A 295 11.67 2.24 -14.98
C PHE A 295 12.51 1.29 -15.84
N VAL A 296 12.58 1.57 -17.15
CA VAL A 296 13.44 0.89 -18.12
C VAL A 296 14.61 1.83 -18.45
N SER A 297 15.83 1.38 -18.19
CA SER A 297 17.04 2.16 -18.48
C SER A 297 17.26 2.29 -19.99
N LYS A 298 17.41 3.53 -20.50
CA LYS A 298 17.66 3.80 -21.92
C LYS A 298 18.90 3.08 -22.41
N LYS A 299 19.98 3.11 -21.64
CA LYS A 299 21.24 2.44 -21.98
C LYS A 299 21.09 0.93 -22.12
N LEU A 300 20.37 0.29 -21.21
CA LEU A 300 20.13 -1.16 -21.25
C LEU A 300 19.14 -1.50 -22.37
N TYR A 301 18.09 -0.69 -22.53
CA TYR A 301 17.12 -0.85 -23.61
C TYR A 301 17.78 -0.83 -24.99
N GLU A 302 18.55 0.22 -25.31
CA GLU A 302 19.24 0.37 -26.58
C GLU A 302 20.26 -0.75 -26.83
N LYS A 303 20.89 -1.27 -25.79
CA LYS A 303 21.79 -2.42 -25.88
C LYS A 303 21.06 -3.72 -26.26
N HIS A 304 19.88 -3.98 -25.69
CA HIS A 304 19.14 -5.22 -25.90
C HIS A 304 18.17 -5.15 -27.09
N TYR A 305 17.64 -3.96 -27.39
CA TYR A 305 16.64 -3.71 -28.42
C TYR A 305 16.99 -2.52 -29.34
N PRO A 306 18.15 -2.54 -30.04
CA PRO A 306 18.71 -1.36 -30.71
C PRO A 306 17.85 -0.83 -31.88
N THR A 307 16.94 -1.63 -32.40
CA THR A 307 16.09 -1.27 -33.56
C THR A 307 14.60 -1.26 -33.25
N LEU A 308 14.21 -1.63 -32.02
CA LEU A 308 12.81 -1.73 -31.64
C LEU A 308 12.33 -0.40 -31.06
N HIS A 309 11.22 0.13 -31.56
CA HIS A 309 10.63 1.34 -31.03
C HIS A 309 9.99 1.05 -29.64
N PRO A 310 10.12 1.94 -28.64
CA PRO A 310 9.61 1.70 -27.29
C PRO A 310 8.11 1.36 -27.20
N GLU A 311 7.27 2.01 -28.01
CA GLU A 311 5.84 1.68 -28.09
C GLU A 311 5.61 0.24 -28.56
N ALA A 312 6.34 -0.20 -29.57
CA ALA A 312 6.28 -1.58 -30.05
C ALA A 312 6.82 -2.56 -29.01
N TYR A 313 7.89 -2.18 -28.29
CA TYR A 313 8.41 -2.98 -27.20
C TYR A 313 7.33 -3.23 -26.13
N PHE A 314 6.73 -2.18 -25.59
CA PHE A 314 5.74 -2.32 -24.55
C PHE A 314 4.49 -3.08 -25.01
N ASN A 315 3.99 -2.82 -26.21
CA ASN A 315 2.88 -3.60 -26.79
C ASN A 315 3.23 -5.09 -26.93
N ASN A 316 4.43 -5.41 -27.45
CA ASN A 316 4.87 -6.80 -27.59
C ASN A 316 5.03 -7.50 -26.24
N ARG A 317 5.60 -6.81 -25.23
CA ARG A 317 5.75 -7.39 -23.87
C ARG A 317 4.40 -7.59 -23.19
N MET A 318 3.44 -6.69 -23.37
CA MET A 318 2.06 -6.89 -22.91
C MET A 318 1.44 -8.13 -23.56
N ASN A 319 1.49 -8.26 -24.88
CA ASN A 319 1.00 -9.45 -25.59
C ASN A 319 1.66 -10.73 -25.06
N GLN A 320 3.00 -10.78 -24.98
CA GLN A 320 3.73 -11.93 -24.47
C GLN A 320 3.35 -12.30 -23.03
N TYR A 321 3.07 -11.31 -22.17
CA TYR A 321 2.62 -11.56 -20.82
C TYR A 321 1.26 -12.26 -20.82
N PHE A 322 0.30 -11.76 -21.60
CA PHE A 322 -1.03 -12.38 -21.71
C PHE A 322 -0.99 -13.74 -22.43
N ASP A 323 -0.10 -13.95 -23.39
CA ASP A 323 0.14 -15.24 -24.04
C ASP A 323 0.79 -16.28 -23.12
N SER A 324 1.37 -15.87 -21.99
CA SER A 324 2.14 -16.75 -21.10
C SER A 324 1.31 -17.57 -20.14
N PHE A 325 0.00 -17.30 -20.00
CA PHE A 325 -0.90 -18.04 -19.13
C PHE A 325 -2.26 -18.26 -19.77
N ASP A 326 -2.87 -19.37 -19.40
CA ASP A 326 -4.26 -19.69 -19.76
C ASP A 326 -5.17 -19.45 -18.56
N LEU A 327 -6.31 -18.79 -18.78
CA LEU A 327 -7.34 -18.63 -17.78
C LEU A 327 -8.25 -19.85 -17.73
N ILE A 328 -8.21 -20.60 -16.64
CA ILE A 328 -9.03 -21.78 -16.43
C ILE A 328 -10.11 -21.49 -15.39
N TYR A 329 -11.39 -21.57 -15.81
CA TYR A 329 -12.52 -21.49 -14.90
C TYR A 329 -12.77 -22.87 -14.28
N ALA A 330 -12.42 -23.02 -12.99
CA ALA A 330 -12.48 -24.30 -12.28
C ALA A 330 -13.89 -24.95 -12.25
N ALA A 331 -14.95 -24.16 -12.41
CA ALA A 331 -16.32 -24.63 -12.48
C ALA A 331 -16.62 -25.41 -13.78
N ASP A 332 -15.92 -25.08 -14.85
CA ASP A 332 -16.18 -25.61 -16.21
C ASP A 332 -15.04 -26.52 -16.71
N TYR A 333 -14.00 -26.72 -15.88
CA TYR A 333 -12.82 -27.48 -16.25
C TYR A 333 -12.68 -28.75 -15.41
N ASP A 334 -12.66 -29.91 -16.08
CA ASP A 334 -12.40 -31.21 -15.43
C ASP A 334 -10.89 -31.41 -15.29
N ILE A 335 -10.38 -31.21 -14.07
CA ILE A 335 -8.95 -31.34 -13.77
C ILE A 335 -8.63 -32.82 -13.53
N ASP A 336 -7.80 -33.40 -14.37
CA ASP A 336 -7.24 -34.74 -14.10
C ASP A 336 -6.33 -34.69 -12.87
N THR A 337 -6.76 -35.34 -11.79
CA THR A 337 -6.03 -35.39 -10.52
C THR A 337 -5.26 -36.70 -10.32
N SER A 338 -5.21 -37.59 -11.32
CA SER A 338 -4.62 -38.92 -11.20
C SER A 338 -3.16 -38.91 -10.75
N ASP A 339 -2.37 -37.94 -11.22
CA ASP A 339 -0.95 -37.78 -10.89
C ASP A 339 -0.68 -36.77 -9.74
N MET A 340 -1.73 -36.20 -9.14
CA MET A 340 -1.59 -35.22 -8.09
C MET A 340 -1.27 -35.87 -6.72
N LYS A 341 -0.27 -35.32 -6.03
CA LYS A 341 0.06 -35.76 -4.67
C LYS A 341 -1.01 -35.27 -3.69
N LYS A 342 -1.43 -36.16 -2.82
CA LYS A 342 -2.38 -35.82 -1.75
C LYS A 342 -1.65 -35.14 -0.60
N TYR A 343 -2.15 -33.96 -0.20
CA TYR A 343 -1.68 -33.23 0.96
C TYR A 343 -2.81 -33.01 1.96
N SER A 344 -2.46 -32.96 3.24
CA SER A 344 -3.38 -32.51 4.31
C SER A 344 -2.84 -31.25 4.96
N LYS A 345 -3.74 -30.37 5.42
CA LYS A 345 -3.36 -29.20 6.20
C LYS A 345 -2.65 -29.61 7.48
N LYS A 346 -1.58 -28.90 7.84
CA LYS A 346 -0.96 -29.05 9.16
C LYS A 346 -1.94 -28.61 10.24
N LYS A 347 -1.95 -29.30 11.39
CA LYS A 347 -2.70 -28.86 12.56
C LYS A 347 -2.01 -27.64 13.15
N ILE A 348 -2.71 -26.49 13.13
CA ILE A 348 -2.23 -25.22 13.68
C ILE A 348 -3.25 -24.78 14.72
N PRO A 349 -2.83 -24.43 15.95
CA PRO A 349 -3.74 -23.89 16.94
C PRO A 349 -4.26 -22.52 16.51
N ILE A 350 -5.54 -22.27 16.75
CA ILE A 350 -6.21 -20.98 16.59
C ILE A 350 -7.01 -20.66 17.86
N GLY A 351 -7.28 -19.39 18.08
CA GLY A 351 -8.05 -18.94 19.23
C GLY A 351 -9.56 -19.12 19.03
N PHE A 352 -10.27 -19.26 20.14
CA PHE A 352 -11.72 -19.12 20.16
C PHE A 352 -12.21 -18.66 21.53
N VAL A 353 -13.37 -18.05 21.55
CA VAL A 353 -14.14 -17.75 22.75
C VAL A 353 -15.62 -17.99 22.46
N LYS A 354 -16.38 -18.45 23.45
CA LYS A 354 -17.83 -18.45 23.33
C LYS A 354 -18.37 -17.05 23.48
N ALA A 355 -19.24 -16.63 22.57
CA ALA A 355 -19.70 -15.26 22.52
C ALA A 355 -20.49 -14.87 23.80
N ASP A 356 -21.25 -15.79 24.37
CA ASP A 356 -22.02 -15.60 25.60
C ASP A 356 -21.15 -15.53 26.89
N GLU A 357 -19.89 -15.94 26.81
CA GLU A 357 -18.89 -15.73 27.89
C GLU A 357 -18.31 -14.31 27.90
N VAL A 358 -18.44 -13.56 26.81
CA VAL A 358 -17.89 -12.19 26.65
C VAL A 358 -18.97 -11.14 26.79
N LEU A 359 -20.15 -11.38 26.19
CA LEU A 359 -21.26 -10.44 26.15
C LEU A 359 -22.58 -11.16 26.45
N PRO A 360 -23.57 -10.49 27.05
CA PRO A 360 -24.87 -11.09 27.34
C PRO A 360 -25.58 -11.60 26.08
N ALA A 361 -26.23 -12.76 26.18
CA ALA A 361 -27.09 -13.27 25.13
C ALA A 361 -28.16 -12.23 24.72
N GLY A 362 -28.42 -12.11 23.42
CA GLY A 362 -29.32 -11.11 22.86
C GLY A 362 -28.63 -9.77 22.51
N THR A 363 -27.36 -9.57 22.83
CA THR A 363 -26.62 -8.38 22.44
C THR A 363 -26.39 -8.39 20.93
N PRO A 364 -26.76 -7.33 20.17
CA PRO A 364 -26.39 -7.19 18.77
C PRO A 364 -24.91 -6.83 18.67
N ILE A 365 -24.21 -7.47 17.74
CA ILE A 365 -22.79 -7.21 17.47
C ILE A 365 -22.52 -7.18 15.98
N THR A 366 -21.51 -6.45 15.56
CA THR A 366 -20.90 -6.51 14.23
C THR A 366 -19.49 -7.09 14.36
N ILE A 367 -19.23 -8.20 13.69
CA ILE A 367 -17.88 -8.79 13.63
C ILE A 367 -17.26 -8.39 12.29
N ARG A 368 -16.17 -7.68 12.34
CA ARG A 368 -15.40 -7.28 11.17
C ARG A 368 -14.49 -8.42 10.75
N THR A 369 -14.79 -9.07 9.65
CA THR A 369 -14.04 -10.20 9.10
C THR A 369 -13.22 -9.79 7.88
N LEU A 370 -12.35 -10.69 7.38
CA LEU A 370 -11.62 -10.47 6.11
C LEU A 370 -12.55 -10.41 4.89
N GLU A 371 -13.77 -10.92 5.00
CA GLU A 371 -14.77 -10.94 3.91
C GLU A 371 -15.80 -9.79 4.02
N GLY A 372 -15.68 -8.96 5.07
CA GLY A 372 -16.59 -7.85 5.37
C GLY A 372 -17.20 -7.93 6.76
N ASP A 373 -18.08 -6.98 7.05
CA ASP A 373 -18.78 -6.87 8.33
C ASP A 373 -19.95 -7.86 8.36
N VAL A 374 -20.09 -8.58 9.48
CA VAL A 374 -21.15 -9.56 9.71
C VAL A 374 -21.95 -9.16 10.94
N ASP A 375 -23.19 -8.70 10.74
CA ASP A 375 -24.13 -8.36 11.80
C ASP A 375 -24.79 -9.63 12.34
N MET A 376 -24.77 -9.77 13.66
CA MET A 376 -25.38 -10.90 14.35
C MET A 376 -25.76 -10.58 15.79
N THR A 377 -26.43 -11.51 16.42
CA THR A 377 -26.82 -11.42 17.84
C THR A 377 -26.08 -12.52 18.61
N ILE A 378 -25.64 -12.20 19.82
CA ILE A 378 -25.03 -13.18 20.71
C ILE A 378 -26.06 -14.27 21.06
N GLU A 379 -25.73 -15.49 20.74
CA GLU A 379 -26.48 -16.71 21.07
C GLU A 379 -25.56 -17.74 21.72
N ASP A 380 -26.12 -18.71 22.44
CA ASP A 380 -25.38 -19.71 23.20
C ASP A 380 -24.58 -20.69 22.33
N ASP A 381 -24.88 -20.75 21.04
CA ASP A 381 -24.20 -21.58 20.03
C ASP A 381 -23.13 -20.80 19.21
N LEU A 382 -22.93 -19.51 19.50
CA LEU A 382 -21.99 -18.66 18.78
C LEU A 382 -20.59 -18.74 19.39
N TYR A 383 -19.61 -19.06 18.55
CA TYR A 383 -18.19 -18.97 18.84
C TYR A 383 -17.56 -17.86 18.00
N ILE A 384 -16.70 -17.06 18.65
CA ILE A 384 -15.85 -16.06 17.96
C ILE A 384 -14.47 -16.69 17.82
N MET A 385 -14.04 -16.87 16.59
CA MET A 385 -12.74 -17.47 16.25
C MET A 385 -11.70 -16.39 16.02
N ILE A 386 -10.45 -16.70 16.38
CA ILE A 386 -9.29 -15.84 16.11
C ILE A 386 -8.30 -16.69 15.34
N GLY A 387 -8.09 -16.37 14.07
CA GLY A 387 -7.20 -17.10 13.18
C GLY A 387 -5.72 -16.82 13.42
N ILE A 388 -4.86 -17.46 12.64
CA ILE A 388 -3.40 -17.43 12.82
C ILE A 388 -2.76 -16.07 12.55
N LYS A 389 -3.46 -15.19 11.81
CA LYS A 389 -3.05 -13.82 11.52
C LYS A 389 -3.79 -12.77 12.38
N GLY A 390 -4.57 -13.23 13.36
CA GLY A 390 -5.38 -12.36 14.21
C GLY A 390 -6.76 -12.02 13.63
N GLU A 391 -7.11 -12.55 12.46
CA GLU A 391 -8.42 -12.35 11.85
C GLU A 391 -9.52 -12.93 12.73
N VAL A 392 -10.64 -12.20 12.85
CA VAL A 392 -11.79 -12.56 13.68
C VAL A 392 -12.95 -12.98 12.76
N TYR A 393 -13.63 -14.07 13.11
CA TYR A 393 -14.80 -14.53 12.37
C TYR A 393 -15.75 -15.37 13.24
N PRO A 394 -17.07 -15.35 12.95
CA PRO A 394 -18.03 -16.13 13.69
C PRO A 394 -18.04 -17.60 13.26
N ASN A 395 -18.37 -18.48 14.20
CA ASN A 395 -18.63 -19.89 13.90
C ASN A 395 -19.76 -20.41 14.76
N ARG A 396 -20.61 -21.28 14.24
CA ARG A 396 -21.68 -21.93 14.97
C ARG A 396 -21.18 -23.24 15.59
N ARG A 397 -21.74 -23.62 16.77
CA ARG A 397 -21.35 -24.81 17.53
C ARG A 397 -21.24 -26.07 16.65
N ALA A 398 -22.25 -26.35 15.83
CA ALA A 398 -22.28 -27.54 14.98
C ALA A 398 -21.10 -27.60 14.00
N LYS A 399 -20.66 -26.47 13.42
CA LYS A 399 -19.51 -26.37 12.53
C LYS A 399 -18.21 -26.43 13.33
N PHE A 400 -18.18 -25.77 14.50
CA PHE A 400 -17.03 -25.77 15.39
C PHE A 400 -16.68 -27.19 15.84
N GLU A 401 -17.61 -27.92 16.41
CA GLU A 401 -17.41 -29.29 16.93
C GLU A 401 -17.02 -30.29 15.81
N LYS A 402 -17.50 -30.07 14.61
CA LYS A 402 -17.12 -30.90 13.44
C LYS A 402 -15.70 -30.63 12.94
N SER A 403 -15.22 -29.39 13.09
CA SER A 403 -14.00 -28.94 12.40
C SER A 403 -12.81 -28.74 13.32
N TYR A 404 -13.02 -28.62 14.62
CA TYR A 404 -11.99 -28.28 15.59
C TYR A 404 -11.95 -29.24 16.77
N GLN A 405 -10.76 -29.40 17.33
CA GLN A 405 -10.54 -30.10 18.58
C GLN A 405 -10.03 -29.09 19.61
N VAL A 406 -10.76 -28.96 20.73
CA VAL A 406 -10.36 -28.05 21.83
C VAL A 406 -9.06 -28.58 22.47
N LEU A 407 -8.09 -27.70 22.64
CA LEU A 407 -6.85 -27.97 23.35
C LEU A 407 -6.99 -27.53 24.83
N PRO A 408 -6.34 -28.20 25.77
CA PRO A 408 -6.43 -27.88 27.19
C PRO A 408 -5.69 -26.57 27.55
N ASP A 409 -4.73 -26.17 26.73
CA ASP A 409 -3.87 -25.03 27.00
C ASP A 409 -4.59 -23.72 26.65
N LYS A 410 -4.46 -22.72 27.51
CA LYS A 410 -4.88 -21.34 27.22
C LYS A 410 -3.77 -20.64 26.47
N TYR A 411 -4.09 -20.05 25.34
CA TYR A 411 -3.18 -19.26 24.52
C TYR A 411 -3.78 -17.87 24.29
N VAL A 412 -2.95 -16.83 24.34
CA VAL A 412 -3.39 -15.46 24.04
C VAL A 412 -3.09 -15.21 22.56
N PHE A 413 -4.15 -14.91 21.81
CA PHE A 413 -4.06 -14.51 20.42
C PHE A 413 -4.27 -13.00 20.31
N GLU A 414 -3.48 -12.33 19.50
CA GLU A 414 -3.72 -10.95 19.11
C GLU A 414 -4.79 -10.91 18.03
N THR A 415 -5.78 -10.04 18.18
CA THR A 415 -6.82 -9.83 17.16
C THR A 415 -6.38 -8.77 16.18
N LEU A 416 -6.72 -8.99 14.89
CA LEU A 416 -6.46 -8.03 13.83
C LEU A 416 -7.38 -6.81 13.93
N SER A 417 -8.61 -7.03 14.35
CA SER A 417 -9.65 -6.01 14.43
C SER A 417 -10.51 -6.17 15.67
N LEU A 418 -11.29 -5.14 15.99
CA LEU A 418 -12.21 -5.13 17.13
C LEU A 418 -13.59 -5.70 16.73
N ILE A 419 -14.30 -6.20 17.77
CA ILE A 419 -15.72 -6.50 17.66
C ILE A 419 -16.47 -5.22 18.03
N HIS A 420 -17.34 -4.76 17.15
CA HIS A 420 -18.19 -3.59 17.37
C HIS A 420 -19.49 -4.02 18.05
N ILE A 421 -19.88 -3.28 19.12
CA ILE A 421 -21.09 -3.55 19.93
C ILE A 421 -22.08 -2.43 19.71
#